data_eb744c177dbe51928627309c2518d8cb
#
_entry.id   eb744c177dbe51928627309c2518d8cb
#
_cell.length_a   1.000
_cell.length_b   1.000
_cell.length_c   1.000
_cell.angle_alpha   90.00
_cell.angle_beta   90.00
_cell.angle_gamma   90.00
#
_symmetry.space_group_name_H-M   'P 1'
#
loop_
_entity.id
_entity.type
_entity.pdbx_description
1 polymer ?
#
loop_
_entity_poly.entity_id
_entity_poly.type
_entity_poly.pdbx_seq_one_letter_code
_entity_poly.pdbx_strand_id
1 'polypeptide(L)'
;MGYKDEELLRLRQKAEEFNKQRVSEDTLAEELKESIHDPVTHITKIPVVFEERDLLDGRIVMRAPRDLSQLTDDAVRQQFLMESKPQFVYELPYLPFGLTFMLTEIQGDEARIEQMFPYMVNTVKTVGPNIRILSTGKKVIHGIYVRWFDAIAQAITEPSYRKVFVFSLDGKTKIGCITCPSRLKKRYQPIMEEMMETLNIPKKAAEEGIDDE
;
A
#
# COMPACT_ATOMS: atom_id res chain seq x y z
N MET A 1 29.88 40.10 13.66
CA MET A 1 29.40 39.47 12.41
C MET A 1 29.68 37.95 12.33
N GLY A 2 30.17 37.28 13.40
CA GLY A 2 30.58 35.86 13.37
C GLY A 2 29.52 34.83 13.78
N TYR A 3 28.42 35.21 14.44
CA TYR A 3 27.52 34.23 15.08
C TYR A 3 26.60 33.49 14.08
N LYS A 4 26.23 34.12 13.00
CA LYS A 4 25.36 33.51 11.97
C LYS A 4 26.11 32.51 11.08
N ASP A 5 27.39 32.72 10.88
CA ASP A 5 28.23 31.84 10.04
C ASP A 5 28.56 30.52 10.75
N GLU A 6 28.76 30.56 12.07
CA GLU A 6 28.96 29.33 12.87
C GLU A 6 27.72 28.49 12.98
N GLU A 7 26.53 29.10 13.07
CA GLU A 7 25.25 28.39 13.13
C GLU A 7 24.90 27.72 11.79
N LEU A 8 25.22 28.40 10.69
CA LEU A 8 25.10 27.85 9.33
C LEU A 8 26.07 26.68 9.09
N LEU A 9 27.28 26.74 9.60
CA LEU A 9 28.27 25.66 9.53
C LEU A 9 27.82 24.43 10.35
N ARG A 10 27.29 24.65 11.55
CA ARG A 10 26.72 23.56 12.38
C ARG A 10 25.51 22.89 11.74
N LEU A 11 24.64 23.66 11.10
CA LEU A 11 23.47 23.12 10.36
C LEU A 11 23.90 22.33 9.12
N ARG A 12 24.94 22.80 8.41
CA ARG A 12 25.51 22.04 7.29
C ARG A 12 26.17 20.74 7.75
N GLN A 13 26.94 20.75 8.81
CA GLN A 13 27.57 19.54 9.37
C GLN A 13 26.52 18.54 9.84
N LYS A 14 25.47 18.99 10.54
CA LYS A 14 24.34 18.11 10.90
C LYS A 14 23.62 17.54 9.68
N ALA A 15 23.41 18.33 8.64
CA ALA A 15 22.79 17.87 7.41
C ALA A 15 23.68 16.85 6.66
N GLU A 16 25.01 17.05 6.67
CA GLU A 16 25.96 16.10 6.07
C GLU A 16 26.07 14.80 6.88
N GLU A 17 26.07 14.87 8.20
CA GLU A 17 26.03 13.69 9.07
C GLU A 17 24.72 12.91 8.90
N PHE A 18 23.60 13.60 8.81
CA PHE A 18 22.29 13.00 8.54
C PHE A 18 22.23 12.33 7.16
N ASN A 19 22.83 12.97 6.14
CA ASN A 19 22.93 12.39 4.80
C ASN A 19 23.91 11.21 4.75
N LYS A 20 25.04 11.24 5.49
CA LYS A 20 25.96 10.11 5.60
C LYS A 20 25.32 8.91 6.31
N GLN A 21 24.57 9.15 7.40
CA GLN A 21 23.77 8.10 8.05
C GLN A 21 22.72 7.49 7.10
N ARG A 22 22.03 8.33 6.30
CA ARG A 22 21.08 7.87 5.28
C ARG A 22 21.74 6.99 4.22
N VAL A 23 22.91 7.37 3.71
CA VAL A 23 23.63 6.58 2.70
C VAL A 23 24.11 5.24 3.28
N SER A 24 24.57 5.21 4.53
CA SER A 24 24.97 3.96 5.20
C SER A 24 23.75 3.05 5.52
N GLU A 25 22.60 3.63 5.84
CA GLU A 25 21.35 2.89 6.06
C GLU A 25 20.78 2.34 4.75
N ASP A 26 20.87 3.07 3.64
CA ASP A 26 20.47 2.60 2.30
C ASP A 26 21.36 1.44 1.82
N THR A 27 22.68 1.48 2.11
CA THR A 27 23.63 0.41 1.75
C THR A 27 23.38 -0.87 2.57
N LEU A 28 23.12 -0.73 3.89
CA LEU A 28 22.75 -1.86 4.75
C LEU A 28 21.40 -2.49 4.40
N ALA A 29 20.47 -1.70 3.84
CA ALA A 29 19.15 -2.20 3.41
C ALA A 29 19.21 -2.99 2.08
N GLU A 30 20.23 -2.79 1.26
CA GLU A 30 20.48 -3.58 0.04
C GLU A 30 21.03 -4.98 0.34
N GLU A 31 21.66 -5.19 1.51
CA GLU A 31 22.27 -6.45 1.91
C GLU A 31 21.30 -7.41 2.63
N LEU A 32 20.22 -6.92 3.21
CA LEU A 32 19.22 -7.74 3.90
C LEU A 32 17.91 -7.74 3.09
N LYS A 33 17.71 -8.76 2.26
CA LYS A 33 16.40 -9.09 1.67
C LYS A 33 15.48 -9.58 2.77
N GLU A 34 14.84 -8.67 3.47
CA GLU A 34 13.80 -9.01 4.43
C GLU A 34 12.51 -9.37 3.68
N SER A 35 11.90 -10.49 4.05
CA SER A 35 10.66 -11.00 3.47
C SER A 35 9.56 -11.05 4.51
N ILE A 36 8.31 -10.87 4.08
CA ILE A 36 7.13 -11.07 4.95
C ILE A 36 6.96 -12.53 5.39
N HIS A 37 7.71 -13.45 4.80
CA HIS A 37 7.71 -14.88 5.15
C HIS A 37 8.69 -15.20 6.27
N ASP A 38 9.57 -14.26 6.63
CA ASP A 38 10.45 -14.41 7.76
C ASP A 38 9.67 -14.36 9.08
N PRO A 39 10.15 -15.01 10.15
CA PRO A 39 9.51 -14.97 11.47
C PRO A 39 9.32 -13.54 11.99
N VAL A 40 10.27 -12.67 11.70
CA VAL A 40 10.24 -11.24 12.01
C VAL A 40 10.90 -10.47 10.87
N THR A 41 10.21 -9.46 10.36
CA THR A 41 10.70 -8.55 9.32
C THR A 41 11.00 -7.19 9.96
N HIS A 42 12.15 -6.58 9.68
CA HIS A 42 12.48 -5.27 10.24
C HIS A 42 12.15 -4.16 9.25
N ILE A 43 11.15 -3.37 9.56
CA ILE A 43 10.80 -2.18 8.79
C ILE A 43 11.34 -0.96 9.52
N THR A 44 12.30 -0.25 8.94
CA THR A 44 12.96 0.91 9.59
C THR A 44 13.51 0.60 10.99
N LYS A 45 14.11 -0.58 11.19
CA LYS A 45 14.61 -1.11 12.48
C LYS A 45 13.50 -1.51 13.48
N ILE A 46 12.24 -1.42 13.10
CA ILE A 46 11.11 -1.84 13.94
C ILE A 46 10.75 -3.27 13.55
N PRO A 47 10.76 -4.22 14.51
CA PRO A 47 10.36 -5.59 14.23
C PRO A 47 8.85 -5.67 13.96
N VAL A 48 8.47 -6.28 12.87
CA VAL A 48 7.08 -6.51 12.45
C VAL A 48 6.89 -7.99 12.16
N VAL A 49 5.88 -8.59 12.75
CA VAL A 49 5.48 -9.97 12.47
C VAL A 49 4.36 -9.96 11.44
N PHE A 50 4.55 -10.70 10.35
CA PHE A 50 3.53 -10.88 9.32
C PHE A 50 2.85 -12.24 9.50
N GLU A 51 1.53 -12.26 9.40
CA GLU A 51 0.71 -13.47 9.47
C GLU A 51 -0.45 -13.41 8.49
N GLU A 52 -1.12 -14.52 8.25
CA GLU A 52 -2.36 -14.55 7.48
C GLU A 52 -3.45 -13.81 8.26
N ARG A 53 -4.08 -12.85 7.59
CA ARG A 53 -5.12 -12.00 8.16
C ARG A 53 -6.37 -12.07 7.31
N ASP A 54 -7.50 -12.28 7.97
CA ASP A 54 -8.81 -12.12 7.38
C ASP A 54 -9.09 -10.62 7.19
N LEU A 55 -9.39 -10.23 5.97
CA LEU A 55 -9.68 -8.85 5.57
C LEU A 55 -11.04 -8.81 4.84
N LEU A 56 -11.64 -7.62 4.76
CA LEU A 56 -12.97 -7.43 4.13
C LEU A 56 -14.04 -8.34 4.75
N ASP A 57 -14.08 -8.40 6.09
CA ASP A 57 -15.01 -9.27 6.85
C ASP A 57 -14.83 -10.78 6.51
N GLY A 58 -13.58 -11.21 6.34
CA GLY A 58 -13.21 -12.59 6.06
C GLY A 58 -13.36 -13.03 4.60
N ARG A 59 -13.69 -12.10 3.69
CA ARG A 59 -13.86 -12.42 2.26
C ARG A 59 -12.54 -12.59 1.51
N ILE A 60 -11.45 -12.04 2.02
CA ILE A 60 -10.10 -12.28 1.49
C ILE A 60 -9.14 -12.58 2.63
N VAL A 61 -8.07 -13.29 2.31
CA VAL A 61 -6.92 -13.52 3.20
C VAL A 61 -5.68 -12.93 2.53
N MET A 62 -4.88 -12.22 3.30
CA MET A 62 -3.57 -11.75 2.88
C MET A 62 -2.60 -11.88 4.06
N ARG A 63 -1.32 -12.14 3.75
CA ARG A 63 -0.27 -12.01 4.76
C ARG A 63 0.00 -10.54 5.01
N ALA A 64 -0.29 -10.08 6.21
CA ALA A 64 -0.21 -8.68 6.61
C ALA A 64 0.37 -8.55 8.03
N PRO A 65 0.84 -7.36 8.45
CA PRO A 65 1.30 -7.16 9.81
C PRO A 65 0.25 -7.61 10.85
N ARG A 66 0.69 -8.35 11.87
CA ARG A 66 -0.16 -8.83 12.97
C ARG A 66 -0.94 -7.68 13.63
N ASP A 67 -0.26 -6.57 13.87
CA ASP A 67 -0.82 -5.43 14.60
C ASP A 67 -1.59 -4.45 13.70
N LEU A 68 -1.80 -4.83 12.42
CA LEU A 68 -2.61 -4.06 11.48
C LEU A 68 -4.05 -4.00 12.01
N SER A 69 -4.57 -2.81 12.27
CA SER A 69 -5.90 -2.60 12.85
C SER A 69 -6.82 -1.87 11.88
N GLN A 70 -8.09 -2.30 11.84
CA GLN A 70 -9.10 -1.63 11.04
C GLN A 70 -9.58 -0.35 11.75
N LEU A 71 -9.65 0.75 11.01
CA LEU A 71 -10.20 1.99 11.51
C LEU A 71 -11.73 1.90 11.62
N THR A 72 -12.27 2.59 12.61
CA THR A 72 -13.72 2.75 12.74
C THR A 72 -14.27 3.65 11.62
N ASP A 73 -15.55 3.52 11.31
CA ASP A 73 -16.22 4.34 10.29
C ASP A 73 -16.08 5.84 10.55
N ASP A 74 -16.09 6.26 11.82
CA ASP A 74 -15.93 7.66 12.19
C ASP A 74 -14.49 8.15 11.93
N ALA A 75 -13.48 7.35 12.23
CA ALA A 75 -12.09 7.66 11.90
C ALA A 75 -11.88 7.74 10.37
N VAL A 76 -12.46 6.81 9.61
CA VAL A 76 -12.42 6.85 8.14
C VAL A 76 -13.10 8.11 7.59
N ARG A 77 -14.26 8.53 8.16
CA ARG A 77 -14.94 9.77 7.75
C ARG A 77 -14.11 11.02 8.03
N GLN A 78 -13.38 11.05 9.13
CA GLN A 78 -12.50 12.18 9.48
C GLN A 78 -11.27 12.25 8.59
N GLN A 79 -10.70 11.08 8.22
CA GLN A 79 -9.47 10.99 7.42
C GLN A 79 -9.73 11.21 5.93
N PHE A 80 -10.87 10.74 5.41
CA PHE A 80 -11.24 10.80 4.00
C PHE A 80 -12.46 11.70 3.80
N LEU A 81 -12.19 12.96 3.43
CA LEU A 81 -13.23 13.98 3.20
C LEU A 81 -13.95 13.83 1.84
N MET A 82 -13.57 12.85 1.03
CA MET A 82 -14.13 12.64 -0.32
C MET A 82 -15.39 11.77 -0.29
N GLU A 83 -16.31 11.99 -1.24
CA GLU A 83 -17.51 11.17 -1.41
C GLU A 83 -17.16 9.69 -1.69
N SER A 84 -16.15 9.43 -2.53
CA SER A 84 -15.66 8.09 -2.82
C SER A 84 -14.50 7.71 -1.88
N LYS A 85 -14.83 7.40 -0.63
CA LYS A 85 -13.87 6.93 0.36
C LYS A 85 -13.75 5.40 0.35
N PRO A 86 -12.59 4.85 0.75
CA PRO A 86 -12.46 3.41 0.96
C PRO A 86 -13.40 2.95 2.08
N GLN A 87 -14.01 1.77 1.91
CA GLN A 87 -14.89 1.17 2.91
C GLN A 87 -14.09 0.47 4.01
N PHE A 88 -12.90 -0.02 3.70
CA PHE A 88 -12.03 -0.66 4.67
C PHE A 88 -10.69 0.06 4.69
N VAL A 89 -10.26 0.48 5.86
CA VAL A 89 -8.98 1.16 6.10
C VAL A 89 -8.30 0.47 7.27
N TYR A 90 -7.07 0.03 7.04
CA TYR A 90 -6.24 -0.63 8.04
C TYR A 90 -4.94 0.15 8.18
N GLU A 91 -4.49 0.36 9.41
CA GLU A 91 -3.26 1.08 9.71
C GLU A 91 -2.42 0.37 10.77
N LEU A 92 -1.10 0.59 10.72
CA LEU A 92 -0.19 0.21 11.79
C LEU A 92 -0.03 1.40 12.75
N PRO A 93 -0.28 1.22 14.06
CA PRO A 93 -0.23 2.33 15.01
C PRO A 93 1.14 3.00 15.17
N TYR A 94 2.21 2.26 14.87
CA TYR A 94 3.60 2.65 15.13
C TYR A 94 4.45 2.81 13.87
N LEU A 95 3.89 2.55 12.69
CA LEU A 95 4.55 2.72 11.40
C LEU A 95 3.63 3.44 10.42
N PRO A 96 4.17 4.33 9.58
CA PRO A 96 3.39 5.02 8.57
C PRO A 96 3.09 4.08 7.38
N PHE A 97 2.23 3.11 7.63
CA PHE A 97 1.83 2.07 6.69
C PHE A 97 0.32 1.90 6.73
N GLY A 98 -0.31 1.91 5.58
CA GLY A 98 -1.75 1.73 5.45
C GLY A 98 -2.12 0.75 4.34
N LEU A 99 -3.22 0.04 4.55
CA LEU A 99 -3.88 -0.82 3.56
C LEU A 99 -5.35 -0.42 3.48
N THR A 100 -5.82 -0.11 2.29
CA THR A 100 -7.22 0.29 2.09
C THR A 100 -7.87 -0.54 1.01
N PHE A 101 -9.19 -0.72 1.11
CA PHE A 101 -9.98 -1.34 0.05
C PHE A 101 -11.21 -0.48 -0.28
N MET A 102 -11.41 -0.31 -1.58
CA MET A 102 -12.61 0.29 -2.15
C MET A 102 -13.42 -0.81 -2.82
N LEU A 103 -14.64 -0.99 -2.36
CA LEU A 103 -15.62 -1.88 -2.96
C LEU A 103 -16.38 -1.12 -4.05
N THR A 104 -16.48 -1.70 -5.23
CA THR A 104 -17.24 -1.11 -6.33
C THR A 104 -18.34 -2.04 -6.78
N GLU A 105 -19.38 -1.49 -7.38
CA GLU A 105 -20.48 -2.26 -8.01
C GLU A 105 -20.17 -2.59 -9.49
N ILE A 106 -18.99 -2.23 -9.98
CA ILE A 106 -18.56 -2.48 -11.35
C ILE A 106 -18.26 -3.98 -11.50
N GLN A 107 -18.81 -4.60 -12.52
CA GLN A 107 -18.48 -5.99 -12.87
C GLN A 107 -16.96 -6.15 -13.07
N GLY A 108 -16.42 -7.25 -12.56
CA GLY A 108 -15.00 -7.44 -12.37
C GLY A 108 -14.45 -8.78 -12.85
N ASP A 109 -14.96 -9.36 -13.94
CA ASP A 109 -14.24 -10.47 -14.58
C ASP A 109 -12.89 -10.02 -15.17
N GLU A 110 -12.01 -10.97 -15.48
CA GLU A 110 -10.68 -10.71 -16.00
C GLU A 110 -10.72 -9.80 -17.25
N ALA A 111 -11.59 -10.09 -18.20
CA ALA A 111 -11.71 -9.34 -19.45
C ALA A 111 -12.11 -7.89 -19.19
N ARG A 112 -13.03 -7.69 -18.25
CA ARG A 112 -13.50 -6.36 -17.85
C ARG A 112 -12.43 -5.57 -17.12
N ILE A 113 -11.70 -6.20 -16.19
CA ILE A 113 -10.57 -5.58 -15.50
C ILE A 113 -9.50 -5.17 -16.52
N GLU A 114 -9.13 -6.05 -17.45
CA GLU A 114 -8.14 -5.76 -18.49
C GLU A 114 -8.56 -4.57 -19.36
N GLN A 115 -9.83 -4.50 -19.76
CA GLN A 115 -10.36 -3.41 -20.55
C GLN A 115 -10.40 -2.08 -19.77
N MET A 116 -10.81 -2.13 -18.50
CA MET A 116 -11.03 -0.93 -17.67
C MET A 116 -9.73 -0.33 -17.12
N PHE A 117 -8.73 -1.15 -16.83
CA PHE A 117 -7.52 -0.74 -16.14
C PHE A 117 -6.76 0.43 -16.83
N PRO A 118 -6.56 0.46 -18.15
CA PRO A 118 -5.92 1.60 -18.82
C PRO A 118 -6.69 2.91 -18.62
N TYR A 119 -8.02 2.86 -18.64
CA TYR A 119 -8.86 4.04 -18.40
C TYR A 119 -8.71 4.53 -16.95
N MET A 120 -8.69 3.62 -15.98
CA MET A 120 -8.45 3.95 -14.57
C MET A 120 -7.08 4.63 -14.39
N VAL A 121 -6.01 4.07 -14.95
CA VAL A 121 -4.66 4.65 -14.90
C VAL A 121 -4.64 6.05 -15.54
N ASN A 122 -5.32 6.22 -16.68
CA ASN A 122 -5.41 7.52 -17.36
C ASN A 122 -6.21 8.53 -16.53
N THR A 123 -7.33 8.12 -15.94
CA THR A 123 -8.14 8.98 -15.06
C THR A 123 -7.31 9.44 -13.86
N VAL A 124 -6.57 8.55 -13.21
CA VAL A 124 -5.67 8.92 -12.10
C VAL A 124 -4.65 9.97 -12.52
N LYS A 125 -4.07 9.88 -13.72
CA LYS A 125 -3.13 10.88 -14.26
C LYS A 125 -3.79 12.22 -14.54
N THR A 126 -5.04 12.22 -15.00
CA THR A 126 -5.75 13.42 -15.45
C THR A 126 -6.41 14.17 -14.29
N VAL A 127 -7.08 13.43 -13.39
CA VAL A 127 -7.82 14.01 -12.25
C VAL A 127 -6.89 14.34 -11.09
N GLY A 128 -5.80 13.57 -10.94
CA GLY A 128 -4.80 13.78 -9.91
C GLY A 128 -3.47 14.31 -10.47
N PRO A 129 -3.36 15.60 -10.84
CA PRO A 129 -2.14 16.16 -11.44
C PRO A 129 -0.91 15.98 -10.54
N ASN A 130 -1.13 15.74 -9.26
CA ASN A 130 -0.09 15.48 -8.26
C ASN A 130 0.25 13.99 -8.10
N ILE A 131 -0.29 13.11 -8.98
CA ILE A 131 -0.02 11.66 -8.93
C ILE A 131 0.84 11.27 -10.13
N ARG A 132 2.02 10.72 -9.85
CA ARG A 132 2.95 10.19 -10.85
C ARG A 132 2.93 8.66 -10.83
N ILE A 133 2.42 8.03 -11.90
CA ILE A 133 2.49 6.59 -12.11
C ILE A 133 3.95 6.21 -12.40
N LEU A 134 4.46 5.21 -11.73
CA LEU A 134 5.83 4.71 -11.86
C LEU A 134 5.90 3.46 -12.74
N SER A 135 5.02 2.50 -12.49
CA SER A 135 4.97 1.20 -13.17
C SER A 135 3.56 0.65 -13.15
N THR A 136 3.28 -0.28 -14.05
CA THR A 136 2.03 -1.03 -14.11
C THR A 136 2.35 -2.49 -14.41
N GLY A 137 1.49 -3.40 -13.98
CA GLY A 137 1.67 -4.81 -14.26
C GLY A 137 0.40 -5.63 -14.13
N LYS A 138 0.54 -6.93 -14.36
CA LYS A 138 -0.49 -7.93 -14.20
C LYS A 138 0.09 -9.26 -13.72
N LYS A 139 -0.66 -9.99 -12.94
CA LYS A 139 -0.29 -11.31 -12.41
C LYS A 139 -1.54 -12.12 -12.09
N VAL A 140 -1.42 -13.43 -12.14
CA VAL A 140 -2.42 -14.33 -11.55
C VAL A 140 -1.87 -14.78 -10.20
N ILE A 141 -2.61 -14.52 -9.12
CA ILE A 141 -2.26 -14.80 -7.73
C ILE A 141 -3.32 -15.75 -7.17
N HIS A 142 -2.95 -16.97 -6.81
CA HIS A 142 -3.87 -18.02 -6.32
C HIS A 142 -5.15 -18.18 -7.19
N GLY A 143 -5.00 -18.05 -8.53
CA GLY A 143 -6.11 -18.09 -9.47
C GLY A 143 -6.87 -16.76 -9.65
N ILE A 144 -6.54 -15.74 -8.92
CA ILE A 144 -7.15 -14.41 -9.00
C ILE A 144 -6.36 -13.56 -10.01
N TYR A 145 -7.03 -13.04 -11.04
CA TYR A 145 -6.41 -12.08 -11.97
C TYR A 145 -6.27 -10.71 -11.29
N VAL A 146 -5.05 -10.19 -11.22
CA VAL A 146 -4.72 -8.91 -10.59
C VAL A 146 -4.03 -7.99 -11.58
N ARG A 147 -4.53 -6.76 -11.73
CA ARG A 147 -3.83 -5.64 -12.36
C ARG A 147 -3.35 -4.69 -11.29
N TRP A 148 -2.17 -4.10 -11.46
CA TRP A 148 -1.65 -3.17 -10.47
C TRP A 148 -0.86 -2.02 -11.11
N PHE A 149 -0.73 -0.93 -10.38
CA PHE A 149 0.20 0.13 -10.66
C PHE A 149 0.84 0.67 -9.38
N ASP A 150 2.06 1.16 -9.53
CA ASP A 150 2.77 1.91 -8.50
C ASP A 150 2.71 3.39 -8.80
N ALA A 151 2.53 4.21 -7.77
CA ALA A 151 2.45 5.65 -7.92
C ALA A 151 3.11 6.39 -6.76
N ILE A 152 3.52 7.64 -7.02
CA ILE A 152 3.79 8.64 -5.99
C ILE A 152 2.71 9.69 -6.07
N ALA A 153 2.00 9.90 -4.97
CA ALA A 153 1.04 10.98 -4.81
C ALA A 153 1.67 12.08 -3.95
N GLN A 154 1.72 13.30 -4.51
CA GLN A 154 2.17 14.48 -3.78
C GLN A 154 1.08 14.92 -2.81
N ALA A 155 1.48 15.25 -1.59
CA ALA A 155 0.62 15.81 -0.58
C ALA A 155 1.30 17.04 0.04
N ILE A 156 0.53 17.87 0.74
CA ILE A 156 1.06 19.11 1.36
C ILE A 156 2.12 18.78 2.40
N THR A 157 1.92 17.73 3.18
CA THR A 157 2.83 17.36 4.28
C THR A 157 3.95 16.44 3.83
N GLU A 158 3.63 15.30 3.24
CA GLU A 158 4.61 14.31 2.81
C GLU A 158 4.08 13.51 1.61
N PRO A 159 4.88 13.36 0.52
CA PRO A 159 4.51 12.49 -0.59
C PRO A 159 4.36 11.04 -0.16
N SER A 160 3.34 10.36 -0.67
CA SER A 160 3.11 8.93 -0.42
C SER A 160 3.46 8.07 -1.64
N TYR A 161 4.11 6.92 -1.39
CA TYR A 161 4.20 5.84 -2.36
C TYR A 161 3.01 4.91 -2.17
N ARG A 162 2.41 4.52 -3.29
CA ARG A 162 1.19 3.70 -3.34
C ARG A 162 1.36 2.54 -4.31
N LYS A 163 1.03 1.34 -3.85
CA LYS A 163 0.81 0.17 -4.69
C LYS A 163 -0.71 -0.07 -4.76
N VAL A 164 -1.30 0.23 -5.92
CA VAL A 164 -2.74 0.04 -6.16
C VAL A 164 -2.93 -1.22 -6.97
N PHE A 165 -3.83 -2.10 -6.54
CA PHE A 165 -4.13 -3.36 -7.22
C PHE A 165 -5.64 -3.54 -7.36
N VAL A 166 -6.03 -4.13 -8.48
CA VAL A 166 -7.42 -4.33 -8.90
C VAL A 166 -7.64 -5.80 -9.14
N PHE A 167 -8.70 -6.33 -8.55
CA PHE A 167 -9.06 -7.74 -8.65
C PHE A 167 -10.57 -7.93 -8.61
N SER A 168 -11.04 -9.15 -8.94
CA SER A 168 -12.43 -9.53 -8.82
C SER A 168 -12.70 -10.22 -7.48
N LEU A 169 -13.81 -9.84 -6.83
CA LEU A 169 -14.38 -10.56 -5.69
C LEU A 169 -15.91 -10.51 -5.84
N ASP A 170 -16.56 -11.65 -5.75
CA ASP A 170 -18.03 -11.79 -5.92
C ASP A 170 -18.51 -11.19 -7.26
N GLY A 171 -17.76 -11.45 -8.35
CA GLY A 171 -18.08 -10.93 -9.68
C GLY A 171 -17.96 -9.41 -9.83
N LYS A 172 -17.47 -8.69 -8.82
CA LYS A 172 -17.31 -7.23 -8.82
C LYS A 172 -15.87 -6.82 -8.65
N THR A 173 -15.53 -5.70 -9.26
CA THR A 173 -14.18 -5.11 -9.15
C THR A 173 -13.95 -4.57 -7.75
N LYS A 174 -12.80 -4.90 -7.17
CA LYS A 174 -12.30 -4.35 -5.92
C LYS A 174 -10.96 -3.67 -6.17
N ILE A 175 -10.70 -2.60 -5.44
CA ILE A 175 -9.45 -1.84 -5.53
C ILE A 175 -8.79 -1.86 -4.15
N GLY A 176 -7.63 -2.50 -4.07
CA GLY A 176 -6.75 -2.44 -2.91
C GLY A 176 -5.67 -1.39 -3.10
N CYS A 177 -5.24 -0.76 -2.02
CA CYS A 177 -4.13 0.18 -2.05
C CYS A 177 -3.28 0.04 -0.78
N ILE A 178 -2.00 -0.26 -0.95
CA ILE A 178 -1.02 -0.25 0.13
C ILE A 178 -0.23 1.06 0.02
N THR A 179 -0.03 1.76 1.15
CA THR A 179 0.60 3.08 1.16
C THR A 179 1.70 3.17 2.20
N CYS A 180 2.75 3.95 1.87
CA CYS A 180 3.77 4.39 2.82
C CYS A 180 4.33 5.76 2.39
N PRO A 181 5.10 6.48 3.23
CA PRO A 181 5.85 7.66 2.82
C PRO A 181 6.79 7.37 1.65
N SER A 182 6.83 8.26 0.66
CA SER A 182 7.62 8.03 -0.56
C SER A 182 9.13 7.92 -0.29
N ARG A 183 9.65 8.56 0.78
CA ARG A 183 11.05 8.44 1.22
C ARG A 183 11.41 7.02 1.65
N LEU A 184 10.43 6.22 2.06
CA LEU A 184 10.61 4.84 2.50
C LEU A 184 10.33 3.81 1.39
N LYS A 185 10.04 4.26 0.16
CA LYS A 185 9.67 3.41 -0.97
C LYS A 185 10.60 2.20 -1.14
N LYS A 186 11.91 2.43 -1.15
CA LYS A 186 12.90 1.35 -1.38
C LYS A 186 12.75 0.18 -0.42
N ARG A 187 12.40 0.46 0.85
CA ARG A 187 12.20 -0.57 1.89
C ARG A 187 10.84 -1.23 1.82
N TYR A 188 9.79 -0.43 1.58
CA TYR A 188 8.42 -0.93 1.61
C TYR A 188 7.97 -1.58 0.30
N GLN A 189 8.53 -1.19 -0.85
CA GLN A 189 8.09 -1.71 -2.14
C GLN A 189 8.17 -3.25 -2.24
N PRO A 190 9.27 -3.93 -1.85
CA PRO A 190 9.31 -5.39 -1.85
C PRO A 190 8.25 -6.02 -0.94
N ILE A 191 8.10 -5.47 0.27
CA ILE A 191 7.10 -5.92 1.26
C ILE A 191 5.68 -5.79 0.72
N MET A 192 5.34 -4.64 0.12
CA MET A 192 4.03 -4.40 -0.49
C MET A 192 3.75 -5.33 -1.67
N GLU A 193 4.80 -5.68 -2.43
CA GLU A 193 4.70 -6.63 -3.53
C GLU A 193 4.42 -8.04 -3.02
N GLU A 194 5.22 -8.52 -2.07
CA GLU A 194 5.01 -9.81 -1.43
C GLU A 194 3.63 -9.88 -0.76
N MET A 195 3.19 -8.82 -0.05
CA MET A 195 1.85 -8.77 0.54
C MET A 195 0.75 -8.94 -0.52
N MET A 196 0.82 -8.18 -1.63
CA MET A 196 -0.15 -8.31 -2.73
C MET A 196 -0.14 -9.74 -3.30
N GLU A 197 1.02 -10.38 -3.39
CA GLU A 197 1.19 -11.73 -3.91
C GLU A 197 0.59 -12.82 -3.01
N THR A 198 0.28 -12.50 -1.76
CA THR A 198 -0.42 -13.42 -0.85
C THR A 198 -1.95 -13.30 -0.90
N LEU A 199 -2.49 -12.40 -1.74
CA LEU A 199 -3.95 -12.25 -1.89
C LEU A 199 -4.61 -13.60 -2.22
N ASN A 200 -5.59 -14.00 -1.42
CA ASN A 200 -6.35 -15.22 -1.59
C ASN A 200 -7.83 -15.01 -1.23
N ILE A 201 -8.73 -15.73 -1.89
CA ILE A 201 -10.17 -15.75 -1.60
C ILE A 201 -10.48 -17.12 -0.98
N PRO A 202 -10.89 -17.17 0.30
CA PRO A 202 -11.26 -18.41 0.97
C PRO A 202 -12.40 -19.13 0.25
N LYS A 203 -12.30 -20.45 0.10
CA LYS A 203 -13.34 -21.25 -0.59
C LYS A 203 -14.73 -21.15 0.06
N LYS A 204 -14.82 -20.86 1.37
CA LYS A 204 -16.11 -20.67 2.08
C LYS A 204 -16.91 -19.47 1.61
N ALA A 205 -16.27 -18.43 1.11
CA ALA A 205 -16.96 -17.26 0.56
C ALA A 205 -17.53 -17.50 -0.85
N ALA A 206 -17.14 -18.60 -1.51
CA ALA A 206 -17.64 -18.96 -2.84
C ALA A 206 -18.95 -19.76 -2.78
N GLU A 207 -19.31 -20.37 -1.64
CA GLU A 207 -20.49 -21.25 -1.51
C GLU A 207 -21.72 -20.52 -0.94
N GLU A 208 -21.56 -19.42 -0.19
CA GLU A 208 -22.67 -18.67 0.40
C GLU A 208 -23.40 -17.71 -0.58
N GLY A 209 -22.91 -17.58 -1.80
CA GLY A 209 -23.50 -16.71 -2.84
C GLY A 209 -24.48 -17.38 -3.79
N ILE A 210 -24.88 -18.65 -3.57
CA ILE A 210 -25.67 -19.40 -4.54
C ILE A 210 -27.10 -19.77 -4.02
N ASP A 211 -27.37 -19.56 -2.74
CA ASP A 211 -28.72 -19.86 -2.20
C ASP A 211 -29.42 -18.56 -1.76
N ASP A 212 -30.09 -17.89 -2.68
CA ASP A 212 -31.32 -17.12 -2.44
C ASP A 212 -31.89 -16.72 -3.80
N GLU A 213 -32.70 -17.65 -4.40
CA GLU A 213 -33.84 -17.33 -5.28
C GLU A 213 -35.15 -17.54 -4.54
#